data_88a1d1e9e4ffac618e9fea3c18172849
#
_entry.id   88a1d1e9e4ffac618e9fea3c18172849
#
_cell.length_a   1.000
_cell.length_b   1.000
_cell.length_c   1.000
_cell.angle_alpha   90.00
_cell.angle_beta   90.00
_cell.angle_gamma   90.00
#
_symmetry.space_group_name_H-M   'P 1'
#
loop_
_entity.id
_entity.type
_entity.pdbx_description
1 polymer ?
#
loop_
_entity_poly.entity_id
_entity_poly.type
_entity_poly.pdbx_seq_one_letter_code
_entity_poly.pdbx_strand_id
1 'polypeptide(L)'
;MIKLQKNKINTKINGKWRKKQMSNILDYIKWRGDLTIQNDPFNEIDSLILSRFSYLPFDGIIGENEVVTIRELNERFQKQDKNDINILWDDDINLFPLMGNSKRFGEMKATKYSNKLNVEEELQFSAITILVPDDTIFISYRGTDNTIVGWKEDFNMGFKSHVGAQIDSVKYLEEIADKYPKNNIRIGGHSKGGNLAVYSAVFATEKTKNRIIKIYNNDGPGFDDEISESNNYKQMITKVNTYIPQESIFGMLLNHKEKYIVVRSIQKGFMQHDVYSWQLLGKNFECLKEVTNGSKFIDKSIKDWFKQIDIKQREQMIDIIFEVINSTQMDTMSDIKAGGISSITTILKSYKMIDAEDKKMLLKTVSALLKTAKDNFLELNKLKNEE
;
A
#
# COMPACT_ATOMS: atom_id res chain seq x y z
N MET A 1 14.71 -22.09 5.15
CA MET A 1 15.56 -21.27 6.04
C MET A 1 16.39 -20.34 5.18
N ILE A 2 15.84 -19.18 4.80
CA ILE A 2 16.57 -18.18 3.98
C ILE A 2 17.29 -17.25 4.99
N LYS A 3 18.61 -17.36 5.04
CA LYS A 3 19.47 -16.44 5.81
C LYS A 3 19.38 -15.05 5.19
N LEU A 4 18.72 -14.12 5.88
CA LEU A 4 18.78 -12.69 5.59
C LEU A 4 20.26 -12.24 5.66
N GLN A 5 20.86 -12.05 4.50
CA GLN A 5 22.15 -11.36 4.41
C GLN A 5 21.92 -9.88 4.78
N LYS A 6 22.32 -9.49 6.00
CA LYS A 6 22.43 -8.09 6.42
C LYS A 6 23.43 -7.39 5.51
N ASN A 7 22.97 -6.76 4.45
CA ASN A 7 23.80 -5.91 3.59
C ASN A 7 24.23 -4.67 4.37
N LYS A 8 25.50 -4.63 4.76
CA LYS A 8 26.11 -3.51 5.48
C LYS A 8 26.71 -2.55 4.46
N ILE A 9 26.12 -1.36 4.31
CA ILE A 9 26.71 -0.29 3.51
C ILE A 9 27.79 0.41 4.34
N ASN A 10 29.01 0.48 3.83
CA ASN A 10 30.13 1.17 4.47
C ASN A 10 30.20 2.62 3.98
N THR A 11 30.14 3.59 4.88
CA THR A 11 30.40 5.01 4.58
C THR A 11 31.72 5.46 5.24
N LYS A 12 32.55 6.19 4.48
CA LYS A 12 33.82 6.70 4.98
C LYS A 12 33.60 8.07 5.65
N ILE A 13 33.77 8.15 6.96
CA ILE A 13 33.68 9.39 7.72
C ILE A 13 35.02 9.52 8.48
N ASN A 14 35.70 10.66 8.32
CA ASN A 14 37.03 10.96 8.95
C ASN A 14 38.08 9.85 8.73
N GLY A 15 38.16 9.30 7.51
CA GLY A 15 39.15 8.30 7.15
C GLY A 15 38.88 6.87 7.65
N LYS A 16 37.86 6.66 8.51
CA LYS A 16 37.44 5.36 9.02
C LYS A 16 36.14 4.91 8.39
N TRP A 17 36.09 3.65 7.95
CA TRP A 17 34.84 3.02 7.47
C TRP A 17 33.94 2.76 8.68
N ARG A 18 32.82 3.51 8.78
CA ARG A 18 31.74 3.16 9.70
C ARG A 18 30.69 2.37 8.91
N LYS A 19 30.29 1.22 9.44
CA LYS A 19 29.12 0.50 8.95
C LYS A 19 27.89 1.37 9.24
N LYS A 20 27.22 1.88 8.23
CA LYS A 20 25.94 2.54 8.39
C LYS A 20 24.98 1.49 8.96
N GLN A 21 24.52 1.69 10.16
CA GLN A 21 23.48 0.83 10.73
C GLN A 21 22.20 1.13 9.98
N MET A 22 21.70 0.13 9.28
CA MET A 22 20.44 0.21 8.55
C MET A 22 19.32 0.05 9.57
N SER A 23 18.35 0.95 9.56
CA SER A 23 17.27 0.98 10.53
C SER A 23 15.94 1.14 9.82
N ASN A 24 14.94 0.44 10.31
CA ASN A 24 13.57 0.45 9.79
C ASN A 24 12.54 0.69 10.91
N ILE A 25 11.27 0.53 10.60
CA ILE A 25 10.18 0.76 11.55
C ILE A 25 10.23 -0.15 12.78
N LEU A 26 10.78 -1.37 12.70
CA LEU A 26 10.98 -2.25 13.87
C LEU A 26 12.04 -1.65 14.81
N ASP A 27 13.11 -1.08 14.25
CA ASP A 27 14.15 -0.41 15.04
C ASP A 27 13.62 0.89 15.65
N TYR A 28 12.76 1.63 14.94
CA TYR A 28 12.11 2.83 15.46
C TYR A 28 11.36 2.52 16.77
N ILE A 29 10.55 1.46 16.80
CA ILE A 29 9.82 1.08 18.03
C ILE A 29 10.79 0.73 19.17
N LYS A 30 11.91 0.04 18.88
CA LYS A 30 12.92 -0.27 19.89
C LYS A 30 13.58 0.97 20.49
N TRP A 31 13.73 2.06 19.71
CA TRP A 31 14.37 3.31 20.17
C TRP A 31 13.41 4.32 20.77
N ARG A 32 12.19 4.39 20.19
CA ARG A 32 11.21 5.46 20.46
C ARG A 32 9.96 4.92 21.16
N GLY A 33 9.83 3.59 21.27
CA GLY A 33 8.68 2.96 21.88
C GLY A 33 8.51 3.24 23.39
N ASP A 34 9.54 3.76 24.04
CA ASP A 34 9.50 4.25 25.42
C ASP A 34 8.93 5.67 25.57
N LEU A 35 8.84 6.45 24.49
CA LEU A 35 8.31 7.80 24.46
C LEU A 35 6.83 7.80 24.09
N THR A 36 6.01 8.37 24.94
CA THR A 36 4.58 8.55 24.64
C THR A 36 4.35 9.61 23.55
N ILE A 37 3.16 9.64 22.98
CA ILE A 37 2.77 10.67 21.99
C ILE A 37 2.79 12.09 22.60
N GLN A 38 2.57 12.23 23.91
CA GLN A 38 2.67 13.50 24.60
C GLN A 38 4.13 14.00 24.71
N ASN A 39 5.09 13.08 24.86
CA ASN A 39 6.50 13.42 24.99
C ASN A 39 7.19 13.65 23.63
N ASP A 40 6.76 12.95 22.60
CA ASP A 40 7.20 13.11 21.22
C ASP A 40 5.98 12.99 20.31
N PRO A 41 5.50 14.09 19.72
CA PRO A 41 4.26 14.13 18.96
C PRO A 41 4.22 13.11 17.83
N PHE A 42 2.99 12.72 17.46
CA PHE A 42 2.70 11.81 16.34
C PHE A 42 3.40 12.26 15.06
N ASN A 43 4.06 11.34 14.36
CA ASN A 43 4.84 11.61 13.16
C ASN A 43 4.55 10.61 12.03
N GLU A 44 5.24 10.77 10.89
CA GLU A 44 5.06 9.95 9.70
C GLU A 44 5.45 8.48 9.91
N ILE A 45 6.39 8.18 10.82
CA ILE A 45 6.78 6.79 11.09
C ILE A 45 5.70 6.09 11.90
N ASP A 46 5.07 6.80 12.85
CA ASP A 46 3.91 6.28 13.56
C ASP A 46 2.77 5.94 12.59
N SER A 47 2.54 6.83 11.61
CA SER A 47 1.49 6.59 10.60
C SER A 47 1.79 5.35 9.76
N LEU A 48 3.05 5.13 9.37
CA LEU A 48 3.46 3.94 8.63
C LEU A 48 3.29 2.66 9.46
N ILE A 49 3.68 2.71 10.74
CA ILE A 49 3.49 1.59 11.68
C ILE A 49 2.01 1.27 11.84
N LEU A 50 1.16 2.28 12.05
CA LEU A 50 -0.28 2.07 12.17
C LEU A 50 -0.91 1.64 10.84
N SER A 51 -0.36 2.05 9.70
CA SER A 51 -0.78 1.54 8.39
C SER A 51 -0.44 0.05 8.22
N ARG A 52 0.68 -0.43 8.78
CA ARG A 52 1.01 -1.87 8.79
C ARG A 52 0.18 -2.65 9.80
N PHE A 53 -0.22 -2.04 10.89
CA PHE A 53 -1.08 -2.66 11.89
C PHE A 53 -2.41 -3.17 11.29
N SER A 54 -2.96 -2.50 10.28
CA SER A 54 -4.19 -2.94 9.60
C SER A 54 -4.04 -4.21 8.77
N TYR A 55 -2.81 -4.69 8.51
CA TYR A 55 -2.58 -5.94 7.78
C TYR A 55 -2.67 -7.19 8.67
N LEU A 56 -2.70 -7.02 9.99
CA LEU A 56 -2.89 -8.13 10.91
C LEU A 56 -4.35 -8.61 10.86
N PRO A 57 -4.58 -9.93 10.79
CA PRO A 57 -5.92 -10.49 10.78
C PRO A 57 -6.50 -10.46 12.20
N PHE A 58 -7.49 -9.60 12.40
CA PHE A 58 -8.17 -9.47 13.68
C PHE A 58 -9.56 -10.12 13.70
N ASP A 59 -9.88 -10.91 12.67
CA ASP A 59 -11.13 -11.65 12.57
C ASP A 59 -11.27 -12.59 13.77
N GLY A 60 -12.39 -12.48 14.50
CA GLY A 60 -12.64 -13.24 15.73
C GLY A 60 -11.81 -12.83 16.95
N ILE A 61 -10.89 -11.85 16.83
CA ILE A 61 -10.03 -11.38 17.93
C ILE A 61 -10.57 -10.09 18.56
N ILE A 62 -11.13 -9.21 17.74
CA ILE A 62 -11.80 -7.98 18.17
C ILE A 62 -13.26 -7.98 17.76
N GLY A 63 -14.16 -7.66 18.67
CA GLY A 63 -15.58 -7.49 18.37
C GLY A 63 -15.86 -6.22 17.58
N GLU A 64 -16.95 -6.19 16.81
CA GLU A 64 -17.29 -5.10 15.88
C GLU A 64 -17.31 -3.70 16.53
N ASN A 65 -17.82 -3.59 17.75
CA ASN A 65 -17.92 -2.33 18.49
C ASN A 65 -17.00 -2.30 19.71
N GLU A 66 -16.15 -3.30 19.87
CA GLU A 66 -15.24 -3.38 20.99
C GLU A 66 -14.16 -2.29 20.89
N VAL A 67 -13.73 -1.81 22.05
CA VAL A 67 -12.60 -0.89 22.19
C VAL A 67 -11.57 -1.58 23.05
N VAL A 68 -10.43 -1.92 22.51
CA VAL A 68 -9.39 -2.72 23.15
C VAL A 68 -8.03 -2.10 22.95
N THR A 69 -7.13 -2.16 23.94
CA THR A 69 -5.77 -1.64 23.78
C THR A 69 -4.95 -2.50 22.81
N ILE A 70 -3.99 -1.88 22.09
CA ILE A 70 -3.06 -2.61 21.21
C ILE A 70 -2.30 -3.68 22.03
N ARG A 71 -1.99 -3.41 23.29
CA ARG A 71 -1.38 -4.38 24.22
C ARG A 71 -2.26 -5.61 24.40
N GLU A 72 -3.50 -5.41 24.80
CA GLU A 72 -4.44 -6.50 25.00
C GLU A 72 -4.74 -7.26 23.71
N LEU A 73 -4.86 -6.55 22.60
CA LEU A 73 -5.07 -7.16 21.29
C LEU A 73 -3.87 -8.04 20.88
N ASN A 74 -2.64 -7.60 21.17
CA ASN A 74 -1.45 -8.42 21.00
C ASN A 74 -1.48 -9.68 21.88
N GLU A 75 -1.87 -9.58 23.13
CA GLU A 75 -2.00 -10.74 24.04
C GLU A 75 -3.02 -11.76 23.52
N ARG A 76 -4.14 -11.29 22.96
CA ARG A 76 -5.16 -12.15 22.33
C ARG A 76 -4.61 -12.81 21.08
N PHE A 77 -3.93 -12.05 20.20
CA PHE A 77 -3.36 -12.54 18.97
C PHE A 77 -2.30 -13.61 19.19
N GLN A 78 -1.45 -13.47 20.22
CA GLN A 78 -0.43 -14.47 20.55
C GLN A 78 -1.01 -15.82 21.01
N LYS A 79 -2.30 -15.89 21.35
CA LYS A 79 -3.00 -17.13 21.71
C LYS A 79 -3.59 -17.88 20.51
N GLN A 80 -3.58 -17.26 19.31
CA GLN A 80 -4.05 -17.89 18.08
C GLN A 80 -3.07 -18.97 17.61
N ASP A 81 -3.58 -19.99 16.91
CA ASP A 81 -2.70 -20.95 16.25
C ASP A 81 -1.96 -20.27 15.09
N LYS A 82 -0.65 -20.36 15.11
CA LYS A 82 0.21 -19.72 14.08
C LYS A 82 -0.02 -20.31 12.67
N ASN A 83 -0.58 -21.50 12.57
CA ASN A 83 -0.89 -22.12 11.27
C ASN A 83 -2.10 -21.50 10.58
N ASP A 84 -2.96 -20.81 11.34
CA ASP A 84 -4.16 -20.15 10.81
C ASP A 84 -3.93 -18.69 10.44
N ILE A 85 -2.71 -18.17 10.67
CA ILE A 85 -2.39 -16.77 10.43
C ILE A 85 -1.91 -16.58 8.98
N ASN A 86 -2.77 -16.05 8.13
CA ASN A 86 -2.42 -15.65 6.77
C ASN A 86 -2.00 -14.18 6.74
N ILE A 87 -0.73 -13.91 6.49
CA ILE A 87 -0.16 -12.56 6.40
C ILE A 87 0.66 -12.40 5.13
N LEU A 88 0.71 -11.17 4.62
CA LEU A 88 1.46 -10.84 3.41
C LEU A 88 2.98 -10.78 3.67
N TRP A 89 3.38 -10.26 4.83
CA TRP A 89 4.79 -10.04 5.21
C TRP A 89 5.07 -10.58 6.61
N ASP A 90 6.04 -11.48 6.74
CA ASP A 90 6.42 -12.10 8.02
C ASP A 90 6.79 -11.07 9.09
N ASP A 91 7.30 -9.91 8.69
CA ASP A 91 7.67 -8.83 9.61
C ASP A 91 6.46 -8.16 10.30
N ASP A 92 5.22 -8.31 9.79
CA ASP A 92 4.01 -7.87 10.50
C ASP A 92 3.82 -8.62 11.82
N ILE A 93 4.17 -9.91 11.87
CA ILE A 93 4.18 -10.69 13.13
C ILE A 93 5.22 -10.15 14.11
N ASN A 94 6.38 -9.71 13.59
CA ASN A 94 7.44 -9.15 14.43
C ASN A 94 7.09 -7.74 14.94
N LEU A 95 6.34 -6.97 14.16
CA LEU A 95 5.90 -5.62 14.49
C LEU A 95 4.95 -5.60 15.68
N PHE A 96 3.97 -6.51 15.71
CA PHE A 96 2.87 -6.45 16.65
C PHE A 96 3.31 -6.58 18.12
N PRO A 97 4.15 -7.55 18.52
CA PRO A 97 4.66 -7.60 19.90
C PRO A 97 5.46 -6.35 20.29
N LEU A 98 6.20 -5.76 19.36
CA LEU A 98 6.93 -4.52 19.63
C LEU A 98 5.96 -3.36 19.90
N MET A 99 4.87 -3.25 19.14
CA MET A 99 3.82 -2.25 19.38
C MET A 99 3.14 -2.47 20.73
N GLY A 100 2.65 -3.69 21.00
CA GLY A 100 1.94 -4.04 22.22
C GLY A 100 2.76 -3.80 23.49
N ASN A 101 4.07 -4.06 23.45
CA ASN A 101 4.97 -3.88 24.58
C ASN A 101 5.52 -2.45 24.74
N SER A 102 5.30 -1.58 23.77
CA SER A 102 5.78 -0.19 23.81
C SER A 102 4.86 0.71 24.66
N LYS A 103 5.42 1.78 25.23
CA LYS A 103 4.62 2.86 25.84
C LYS A 103 3.94 3.72 24.78
N ARG A 104 4.55 3.80 23.59
CA ARG A 104 4.08 4.64 22.50
C ARG A 104 2.77 4.14 21.88
N PHE A 105 2.68 2.84 21.63
CA PHE A 105 1.56 2.23 20.92
C PHE A 105 0.67 1.36 21.82
N GLY A 106 1.23 0.73 22.86
CA GLY A 106 0.55 -0.30 23.62
C GLY A 106 -0.77 0.14 24.26
N GLU A 107 -0.85 1.40 24.72
CA GLU A 107 -2.04 1.97 25.34
C GLU A 107 -3.00 2.65 24.34
N MET A 108 -2.63 2.75 23.05
CA MET A 108 -3.57 3.16 22.00
C MET A 108 -4.70 2.14 21.91
N LYS A 109 -5.91 2.61 21.64
CA LYS A 109 -7.10 1.74 21.60
C LYS A 109 -7.53 1.51 20.17
N ALA A 110 -7.63 0.25 19.77
CA ALA A 110 -8.18 -0.17 18.50
C ALA A 110 -9.68 -0.43 18.60
N THR A 111 -10.44 -0.15 17.56
CA THR A 111 -11.88 -0.37 17.46
C THR A 111 -12.34 -0.43 16.01
N LYS A 112 -13.56 -0.88 15.78
CA LYS A 112 -14.22 -0.86 14.47
C LYS A 112 -13.38 -1.55 13.38
N TYR A 113 -12.81 -2.70 13.71
CA TYR A 113 -12.19 -3.53 12.67
C TYR A 113 -13.24 -3.98 11.67
N SER A 114 -12.94 -3.79 10.40
CA SER A 114 -13.75 -4.26 9.28
C SER A 114 -12.88 -5.05 8.33
N ASN A 115 -13.36 -6.20 7.91
CA ASN A 115 -12.71 -7.04 6.89
C ASN A 115 -13.80 -7.63 6.00
N LYS A 116 -13.83 -7.23 4.73
CA LYS A 116 -14.82 -7.63 3.74
C LYS A 116 -14.13 -8.21 2.53
N LEU A 117 -14.54 -9.38 2.13
CA LEU A 117 -14.15 -10.03 0.88
C LEU A 117 -15.41 -10.48 0.16
N ASN A 118 -15.66 -9.97 -1.03
CA ASN A 118 -16.76 -10.36 -1.90
C ASN A 118 -16.24 -10.65 -3.30
N VAL A 119 -16.24 -11.93 -3.68
CA VAL A 119 -15.70 -12.39 -4.97
C VAL A 119 -16.57 -11.90 -6.13
N GLU A 120 -17.90 -11.88 -5.96
CA GLU A 120 -18.86 -11.50 -7.02
C GLU A 120 -18.76 -10.00 -7.33
N GLU A 121 -18.55 -9.18 -6.31
CA GLU A 121 -18.40 -7.72 -6.45
C GLU A 121 -16.95 -7.29 -6.69
N GLU A 122 -16.02 -8.23 -6.76
CA GLU A 122 -14.57 -7.95 -6.87
C GLU A 122 -14.07 -7.01 -5.76
N LEU A 123 -14.60 -7.17 -4.55
CA LEU A 123 -14.37 -6.29 -3.41
C LEU A 123 -13.44 -6.93 -2.38
N GLN A 124 -12.35 -6.26 -2.06
CA GLN A 124 -11.52 -6.54 -0.89
C GLN A 124 -11.28 -5.25 -0.10
N PHE A 125 -11.94 -5.11 1.03
CA PHE A 125 -11.85 -3.93 1.91
C PHE A 125 -11.51 -4.34 3.34
N SER A 126 -10.54 -3.65 3.95
CA SER A 126 -10.32 -3.77 5.39
C SER A 126 -9.83 -2.45 5.98
N ALA A 127 -10.28 -2.17 7.20
CA ALA A 127 -9.90 -0.98 7.94
C ALA A 127 -9.96 -1.23 9.46
N ILE A 128 -9.20 -0.45 10.21
CA ILE A 128 -9.25 -0.39 11.66
C ILE A 128 -9.07 1.04 12.14
N THR A 129 -9.76 1.41 13.20
CA THR A 129 -9.66 2.75 13.82
C THR A 129 -8.84 2.68 15.09
N ILE A 130 -7.90 3.60 15.27
CA ILE A 130 -7.04 3.71 16.42
C ILE A 130 -7.30 5.07 17.11
N LEU A 131 -7.66 5.04 18.40
CA LEU A 131 -7.76 6.22 19.24
C LEU A 131 -6.36 6.55 19.76
N VAL A 132 -5.85 7.72 19.36
CA VAL A 132 -4.49 8.17 19.70
C VAL A 132 -4.54 8.99 21.00
N PRO A 133 -3.54 8.88 21.91
CA PRO A 133 -3.53 9.60 23.19
C PRO A 133 -3.48 11.14 23.11
N ASP A 134 -3.36 11.72 21.92
CA ASP A 134 -3.43 13.17 21.66
C ASP A 134 -4.84 13.65 21.27
N ASP A 135 -5.87 12.89 21.65
CA ASP A 135 -7.28 13.14 21.33
C ASP A 135 -7.61 13.14 19.83
N THR A 136 -6.73 12.56 19.00
CA THR A 136 -7.02 12.33 17.59
C THR A 136 -7.40 10.89 17.32
N ILE A 137 -7.96 10.66 16.14
CA ILE A 137 -8.24 9.33 15.61
C ILE A 137 -7.29 9.07 14.44
N PHE A 138 -6.77 7.87 14.34
CA PHE A 138 -6.09 7.38 13.14
C PHE A 138 -6.93 6.28 12.50
N ILE A 139 -7.41 6.51 11.27
CA ILE A 139 -8.07 5.49 10.45
C ILE A 139 -7.01 4.85 9.57
N SER A 140 -6.81 3.56 9.75
CA SER A 140 -5.87 2.77 8.95
C SER A 140 -6.63 1.91 7.96
N TYR A 141 -6.43 2.18 6.67
CA TYR A 141 -6.91 1.32 5.59
C TYR A 141 -5.83 0.32 5.20
N ARG A 142 -6.23 -0.96 5.12
CA ARG A 142 -5.37 -2.02 4.63
C ARG A 142 -5.29 -1.95 3.12
N GLY A 143 -4.09 -2.17 2.59
CA GLY A 143 -3.90 -2.41 1.17
C GLY A 143 -4.30 -3.83 0.78
N THR A 144 -3.90 -4.23 -0.41
CA THR A 144 -4.19 -5.56 -0.94
C THR A 144 -3.55 -6.63 -0.08
N ASP A 145 -4.31 -7.65 0.22
CA ASP A 145 -3.81 -8.87 0.83
C ASP A 145 -3.30 -9.85 -0.26
N ASN A 146 -3.15 -11.11 0.09
CA ASN A 146 -2.66 -12.13 -0.83
C ASN A 146 -3.76 -12.74 -1.72
N THR A 147 -5.02 -12.28 -1.62
CA THR A 147 -6.15 -12.84 -2.37
C THR A 147 -6.12 -12.41 -3.84
N ILE A 148 -6.55 -13.31 -4.73
CA ILE A 148 -6.68 -13.01 -6.16
C ILE A 148 -7.70 -11.89 -6.39
N VAL A 149 -8.78 -11.86 -5.61
CA VAL A 149 -9.81 -10.81 -5.66
C VAL A 149 -9.22 -9.44 -5.36
N GLY A 150 -8.40 -9.34 -4.31
CA GLY A 150 -7.72 -8.09 -3.97
C GLY A 150 -6.80 -7.58 -5.07
N TRP A 151 -6.05 -8.48 -5.71
CA TRP A 151 -5.21 -8.13 -6.85
C TRP A 151 -6.03 -7.69 -8.07
N LYS A 152 -7.17 -8.36 -8.35
CA LYS A 152 -8.07 -7.93 -9.43
C LYS A 152 -8.61 -6.53 -9.19
N GLU A 153 -9.06 -6.22 -7.96
CA GLU A 153 -9.54 -4.88 -7.60
C GLU A 153 -8.46 -3.82 -7.78
N ASP A 154 -7.19 -4.12 -7.44
CA ASP A 154 -6.07 -3.19 -7.65
C ASP A 154 -5.85 -2.86 -9.13
N PHE A 155 -5.90 -3.88 -9.99
CA PHE A 155 -5.80 -3.64 -11.44
C PHE A 155 -7.00 -2.84 -11.96
N ASN A 156 -8.21 -3.09 -11.43
CA ASN A 156 -9.41 -2.35 -11.79
C ASN A 156 -9.30 -0.84 -11.47
N MET A 157 -8.56 -0.45 -10.43
CA MET A 157 -8.29 0.95 -10.14
C MET A 157 -7.55 1.69 -11.26
N GLY A 158 -6.89 0.96 -12.16
CA GLY A 158 -6.21 1.54 -13.33
C GLY A 158 -7.14 2.03 -14.43
N PHE A 159 -8.45 1.71 -14.38
CA PHE A 159 -9.42 2.08 -15.42
C PHE A 159 -10.84 2.34 -14.91
N LYS A 160 -11.22 1.90 -13.72
CA LYS A 160 -12.49 2.25 -13.07
C LYS A 160 -12.25 3.46 -12.17
N SER A 161 -13.02 4.51 -12.36
CA SER A 161 -12.94 5.72 -11.51
C SER A 161 -13.29 5.42 -10.06
N HIS A 162 -14.14 4.41 -9.82
CA HIS A 162 -14.58 4.00 -8.50
C HIS A 162 -14.60 2.48 -8.38
N VAL A 163 -13.86 1.92 -7.42
CA VAL A 163 -13.92 0.50 -7.05
C VAL A 163 -14.63 0.32 -5.71
N GLY A 164 -15.09 -0.90 -5.43
CA GLY A 164 -15.89 -1.20 -4.24
C GLY A 164 -15.21 -0.77 -2.93
N ALA A 165 -13.92 -1.07 -2.77
CA ALA A 165 -13.15 -0.69 -1.58
C ALA A 165 -13.04 0.82 -1.39
N GLN A 166 -12.97 1.61 -2.47
CA GLN A 166 -12.97 3.07 -2.40
C GLN A 166 -14.30 3.59 -1.85
N ILE A 167 -15.42 3.06 -2.34
CA ILE A 167 -16.76 3.44 -1.85
C ILE A 167 -16.92 3.08 -0.36
N ASP A 168 -16.48 1.88 0.03
CA ASP A 168 -16.55 1.44 1.42
C ASP A 168 -15.61 2.23 2.34
N SER A 169 -14.49 2.75 1.82
CA SER A 169 -13.59 3.61 2.59
C SER A 169 -14.25 4.93 3.01
N VAL A 170 -15.07 5.53 2.13
CA VAL A 170 -15.85 6.73 2.45
C VAL A 170 -16.91 6.44 3.50
N LYS A 171 -17.67 5.33 3.34
CA LYS A 171 -18.69 4.93 4.31
C LYS A 171 -18.09 4.71 5.70
N TYR A 172 -16.94 4.01 5.75
CA TYR A 172 -16.21 3.75 6.98
C TYR A 172 -15.75 5.05 7.66
N LEU A 173 -15.15 5.99 6.88
CA LEU A 173 -14.73 7.29 7.39
C LEU A 173 -15.89 8.08 7.99
N GLU A 174 -17.05 8.15 7.31
CA GLU A 174 -18.22 8.89 7.79
C GLU A 174 -18.81 8.26 9.07
N GLU A 175 -18.87 6.91 9.14
CA GLU A 175 -19.31 6.20 10.34
C GLU A 175 -18.42 6.55 11.55
N ILE A 176 -17.09 6.53 11.37
CA ILE A 176 -16.14 6.88 12.42
C ILE A 176 -16.25 8.36 12.80
N ALA A 177 -16.39 9.24 11.82
CA ALA A 177 -16.55 10.67 12.05
C ALA A 177 -17.82 10.99 12.88
N ASP A 178 -18.91 10.29 12.63
CA ASP A 178 -20.13 10.45 13.40
C ASP A 178 -20.05 9.81 14.80
N LYS A 179 -19.37 8.66 14.93
CA LYS A 179 -19.16 8.00 16.23
C LYS A 179 -18.28 8.83 17.17
N TYR A 180 -17.29 9.56 16.61
CA TYR A 180 -16.33 10.37 17.38
C TYR A 180 -16.39 11.85 16.94
N PRO A 181 -17.48 12.58 17.19
CA PRO A 181 -17.77 13.88 16.58
C PRO A 181 -16.81 15.01 17.01
N LYS A 182 -16.06 14.84 18.11
CA LYS A 182 -15.18 15.87 18.67
C LYS A 182 -13.70 15.71 18.27
N ASN A 183 -13.31 14.54 17.77
CA ASN A 183 -11.91 14.25 17.51
C ASN A 183 -11.48 14.73 16.12
N ASN A 184 -10.27 15.24 16.00
CA ASN A 184 -9.61 15.42 14.72
C ASN A 184 -9.18 14.06 14.16
N ILE A 185 -9.10 13.96 12.82
CA ILE A 185 -8.92 12.70 12.13
C ILE A 185 -7.62 12.74 11.34
N ARG A 186 -6.77 11.73 11.54
CA ARG A 186 -5.70 11.33 10.65
C ARG A 186 -6.13 10.08 9.90
N ILE A 187 -5.76 9.98 8.66
CA ILE A 187 -6.10 8.84 7.81
C ILE A 187 -4.80 8.35 7.17
N GLY A 188 -4.61 7.05 7.05
CA GLY A 188 -3.43 6.52 6.37
C GLY A 188 -3.59 5.08 5.92
N GLY A 189 -2.68 4.67 5.05
CA GLY A 189 -2.59 3.32 4.56
C GLY A 189 -1.32 3.12 3.73
N HIS A 190 -1.02 1.87 3.43
CA HIS A 190 0.06 1.46 2.55
C HIS A 190 -0.51 0.80 1.30
N SER A 191 0.12 0.99 0.15
CA SER A 191 -0.34 0.42 -1.12
C SER A 191 -1.77 0.89 -1.46
N LYS A 192 -2.69 0.00 -1.87
CA LYS A 192 -4.12 0.32 -2.04
C LYS A 192 -4.69 1.09 -0.84
N GLY A 193 -4.29 0.74 0.41
CA GLY A 193 -4.73 1.45 1.60
C GLY A 193 -4.36 2.94 1.61
N GLY A 194 -3.23 3.31 1.01
CA GLY A 194 -2.84 4.71 0.80
C GLY A 194 -3.76 5.44 -0.18
N ASN A 195 -4.15 4.79 -1.27
CA ASN A 195 -5.16 5.30 -2.20
C ASN A 195 -6.52 5.45 -1.51
N LEU A 196 -6.98 4.44 -0.76
CA LEU A 196 -8.23 4.49 0.00
C LEU A 196 -8.25 5.65 1.00
N ALA A 197 -7.11 5.93 1.64
CA ALA A 197 -6.98 7.05 2.58
C ALA A 197 -7.21 8.40 1.90
N VAL A 198 -6.61 8.60 0.72
CA VAL A 198 -6.82 9.84 -0.06
C VAL A 198 -8.24 9.88 -0.61
N TYR A 199 -8.72 8.78 -1.20
CA TYR A 199 -10.05 8.70 -1.79
C TYR A 199 -11.15 9.01 -0.77
N SER A 200 -11.12 8.38 0.41
CA SER A 200 -12.11 8.61 1.45
C SER A 200 -12.17 10.07 1.88
N ALA A 201 -11.01 10.73 2.00
CA ALA A 201 -10.94 12.15 2.34
C ALA A 201 -11.50 13.06 1.24
N VAL A 202 -11.24 12.74 -0.04
CA VAL A 202 -11.72 13.50 -1.20
C VAL A 202 -13.24 13.46 -1.30
N PHE A 203 -13.84 12.30 -1.03
CA PHE A 203 -15.30 12.09 -1.19
C PHE A 203 -16.08 12.18 0.13
N ALA A 204 -15.42 12.49 1.24
CA ALA A 204 -16.10 12.76 2.52
C ALA A 204 -16.98 14.01 2.46
N THR A 205 -17.93 14.10 3.40
CA THR A 205 -18.72 15.31 3.61
C THR A 205 -17.85 16.48 4.06
N GLU A 206 -18.28 17.71 3.79
CA GLU A 206 -17.53 18.91 4.24
C GLU A 206 -17.34 18.95 5.77
N LYS A 207 -18.33 18.47 6.53
CA LYS A 207 -18.23 18.33 8.00
C LYS A 207 -17.03 17.44 8.38
N THR A 208 -16.89 16.31 7.72
CA THR A 208 -15.80 15.36 7.98
C THR A 208 -14.45 15.88 7.44
N LYS A 209 -14.40 16.43 6.22
CA LYS A 209 -13.19 17.04 5.63
C LYS A 209 -12.55 18.09 6.52
N ASN A 210 -13.37 18.93 7.18
CA ASN A 210 -12.88 19.99 8.07
C ASN A 210 -12.14 19.44 9.31
N ARG A 211 -12.46 18.21 9.72
CA ARG A 211 -11.84 17.52 10.86
C ARG A 211 -10.60 16.69 10.47
N ILE A 212 -10.40 16.42 9.18
CA ILE A 212 -9.21 15.73 8.70
C ILE A 212 -8.03 16.69 8.78
N ILE A 213 -7.03 16.35 9.60
CA ILE A 213 -5.82 17.17 9.78
C ILE A 213 -4.66 16.68 8.93
N LYS A 214 -4.59 15.38 8.62
CA LYS A 214 -3.50 14.81 7.82
C LYS A 214 -3.90 13.49 7.17
N ILE A 215 -3.39 13.27 5.96
CA ILE A 215 -3.60 12.06 5.17
C ILE A 215 -2.23 11.51 4.80
N TYR A 216 -1.99 10.21 5.03
CA TYR A 216 -0.73 9.54 4.76
C TYR A 216 -0.93 8.48 3.68
N ASN A 217 -0.33 8.72 2.51
CA ASN A 217 -0.27 7.76 1.42
C ASN A 217 1.14 7.15 1.36
N ASN A 218 1.28 5.90 1.78
CA ASN A 218 2.56 5.20 1.76
C ASN A 218 2.60 4.26 0.55
N ASP A 219 3.21 4.72 -0.54
CA ASP A 219 3.43 4.00 -1.81
C ASP A 219 2.13 3.45 -2.45
N GLY A 220 1.02 4.17 -2.24
CA GLY A 220 -0.25 3.87 -2.89
C GLY A 220 -0.37 4.59 -4.23
N PRO A 221 -1.10 4.01 -5.20
CA PRO A 221 -1.31 4.63 -6.52
C PRO A 221 -2.12 5.92 -6.41
N GLY A 222 -1.97 6.79 -7.42
CA GLY A 222 -2.76 8.00 -7.58
C GLY A 222 -4.16 7.71 -8.12
N PHE A 223 -4.69 8.65 -8.90
CA PHE A 223 -6.05 8.62 -9.43
C PHE A 223 -6.06 8.92 -10.93
N ASP A 224 -7.18 8.62 -11.58
CA ASP A 224 -7.43 9.06 -12.95
C ASP A 224 -7.55 10.59 -13.04
N ASP A 225 -7.70 11.11 -14.26
CA ASP A 225 -7.83 12.55 -14.48
C ASP A 225 -9.13 13.09 -13.88
N GLU A 226 -10.22 12.32 -13.88
CA GLU A 226 -11.51 12.75 -13.33
C GLU A 226 -11.40 13.09 -11.85
N ILE A 227 -10.82 12.22 -11.05
CA ILE A 227 -10.65 12.43 -9.62
C ILE A 227 -9.55 13.45 -9.35
N SER A 228 -8.37 13.30 -9.97
CA SER A 228 -7.19 14.12 -9.68
C SER A 228 -7.33 15.58 -10.08
N GLU A 229 -8.21 15.91 -11.04
CA GLU A 229 -8.52 17.28 -11.44
C GLU A 229 -9.75 17.87 -10.73
N SER A 230 -10.45 17.07 -9.93
CA SER A 230 -11.66 17.50 -9.22
C SER A 230 -11.38 18.60 -8.19
N ASN A 231 -12.38 19.43 -7.91
CA ASN A 231 -12.28 20.44 -6.87
C ASN A 231 -12.13 19.82 -5.46
N ASN A 232 -12.77 18.69 -5.22
CA ASN A 232 -12.66 17.94 -3.97
C ASN A 232 -11.23 17.47 -3.72
N TYR A 233 -10.55 16.95 -4.75
CA TYR A 233 -9.14 16.57 -4.65
C TYR A 233 -8.25 17.78 -4.36
N LYS A 234 -8.44 18.87 -5.10
CA LYS A 234 -7.68 20.12 -4.91
C LYS A 234 -7.87 20.72 -3.50
N GLN A 235 -9.02 20.55 -2.90
CA GLN A 235 -9.30 20.97 -1.52
C GLN A 235 -8.48 20.18 -0.50
N MET A 236 -8.34 18.85 -0.71
CA MET A 236 -7.70 17.95 0.24
C MET A 236 -6.19 17.79 0.05
N ILE A 237 -5.67 18.12 -1.14
CA ILE A 237 -4.28 17.86 -1.54
C ILE A 237 -3.23 18.42 -0.56
N THR A 238 -3.50 19.56 0.06
CA THR A 238 -2.58 20.19 1.03
C THR A 238 -2.43 19.41 2.33
N LYS A 239 -3.36 18.50 2.61
CA LYS A 239 -3.34 17.61 3.77
C LYS A 239 -2.69 16.26 3.47
N VAL A 240 -2.45 15.94 2.19
CA VAL A 240 -1.88 14.66 1.74
C VAL A 240 -0.36 14.70 1.89
N ASN A 241 0.19 13.64 2.46
CA ASN A 241 1.62 13.37 2.58
C ASN A 241 1.89 12.00 1.94
N THR A 242 2.47 12.03 0.74
CA THR A 242 2.79 10.83 -0.03
C THR A 242 4.27 10.49 0.13
N TYR A 243 4.56 9.26 0.55
CA TYR A 243 5.91 8.70 0.70
C TYR A 243 6.07 7.53 -0.26
N ILE A 244 7.11 7.56 -1.09
CA ILE A 244 7.40 6.51 -2.05
C ILE A 244 8.88 6.11 -1.99
N PRO A 245 9.25 4.85 -2.19
CA PRO A 245 10.66 4.45 -2.29
C PRO A 245 11.28 4.93 -3.61
N GLN A 246 12.62 4.96 -3.68
CA GLN A 246 13.33 5.51 -4.84
C GLN A 246 13.12 4.74 -6.16
N GLU A 247 12.74 3.47 -6.11
CA GLU A 247 12.39 2.67 -7.29
C GLU A 247 10.90 2.28 -7.26
N SER A 248 10.05 3.16 -6.69
CA SER A 248 8.62 2.92 -6.64
C SER A 248 8.05 2.66 -8.03
N ILE A 249 7.19 1.66 -8.11
CA ILE A 249 6.32 1.36 -9.25
C ILE A 249 4.88 1.69 -8.87
N PHE A 250 4.39 1.15 -7.76
CA PHE A 250 3.00 1.30 -7.33
C PHE A 250 2.63 2.75 -7.00
N GLY A 251 3.46 3.44 -6.20
CA GLY A 251 3.25 4.84 -5.83
C GLY A 251 3.49 5.83 -6.96
N MET A 252 3.91 5.37 -8.15
CA MET A 252 4.03 6.20 -9.36
C MET A 252 2.88 5.97 -10.34
N LEU A 253 2.05 4.93 -10.13
CA LEU A 253 0.91 4.64 -11.02
C LEU A 253 -0.15 5.73 -10.93
N LEU A 254 -0.78 6.04 -12.06
CA LEU A 254 -1.83 7.05 -12.20
C LEU A 254 -1.32 8.47 -11.88
N ASN A 255 -2.24 9.40 -11.55
CA ASN A 255 -1.87 10.80 -11.35
C ASN A 255 -1.78 11.15 -9.87
N HIS A 256 -0.65 11.73 -9.49
CA HIS A 256 -0.42 12.40 -8.22
C HIS A 256 -0.26 13.90 -8.49
N LYS A 257 -1.12 14.71 -7.89
CA LYS A 257 -0.99 16.19 -7.98
C LYS A 257 -0.32 16.77 -6.74
N GLU A 258 -0.24 15.99 -5.66
CA GLU A 258 0.53 16.33 -4.47
C GLU A 258 2.02 16.10 -4.69
N LYS A 259 2.82 16.75 -3.85
CA LYS A 259 4.26 16.46 -3.79
C LYS A 259 4.49 15.19 -3.00
N TYR A 260 5.26 14.27 -3.54
CA TYR A 260 5.71 13.09 -2.82
C TYR A 260 7.12 13.26 -2.26
N ILE A 261 7.38 12.54 -1.19
CA ILE A 261 8.68 12.46 -0.52
C ILE A 261 9.29 11.10 -0.87
N VAL A 262 10.50 11.13 -1.45
CA VAL A 262 11.20 9.90 -1.81
C VAL A 262 11.98 9.38 -0.62
N VAL A 263 11.68 8.17 -0.20
CA VAL A 263 12.35 7.49 0.92
C VAL A 263 13.36 6.48 0.42
N ARG A 264 14.48 6.35 1.14
CA ARG A 264 15.48 5.33 0.82
C ARG A 264 14.98 3.95 1.21
N SER A 265 15.03 3.00 0.27
CA SER A 265 14.87 1.56 0.53
C SER A 265 16.18 0.82 0.26
N ILE A 266 16.38 -0.29 0.96
CA ILE A 266 17.54 -1.19 0.76
C ILE A 266 17.25 -2.33 -0.22
N GLN A 267 15.98 -2.53 -0.56
CA GLN A 267 15.55 -3.48 -1.58
C GLN A 267 15.72 -2.88 -2.99
N LYS A 268 15.38 -3.63 -4.04
CA LYS A 268 15.47 -3.22 -5.44
C LYS A 268 14.16 -3.45 -6.17
N GLY A 269 13.86 -2.58 -7.14
CA GLY A 269 12.67 -2.69 -7.98
C GLY A 269 11.39 -2.77 -7.17
N PHE A 270 10.46 -3.62 -7.58
CA PHE A 270 9.16 -3.80 -6.92
C PHE A 270 9.26 -4.27 -5.45
N MET A 271 10.37 -4.90 -5.05
CA MET A 271 10.58 -5.31 -3.65
C MET A 271 10.75 -4.10 -2.70
N GLN A 272 10.98 -2.89 -3.23
CA GLN A 272 10.99 -1.68 -2.42
C GLN A 272 9.61 -1.29 -1.88
N HIS A 273 8.55 -1.89 -2.40
CA HIS A 273 7.18 -1.76 -1.88
C HIS A 273 7.05 -2.30 -0.44
N ASP A 274 7.94 -3.20 -0.04
CA ASP A 274 8.08 -3.65 1.34
C ASP A 274 8.60 -2.51 2.23
N VAL A 275 7.73 -1.96 3.08
CA VAL A 275 8.05 -0.83 3.97
C VAL A 275 9.08 -1.16 5.05
N TYR A 276 9.29 -2.46 5.35
CA TYR A 276 10.36 -2.89 6.26
C TYR A 276 11.75 -2.69 5.67
N SER A 277 11.83 -2.46 4.37
CA SER A 277 13.05 -2.09 3.67
C SER A 277 13.36 -0.58 3.72
N TRP A 278 12.38 0.25 4.10
CA TRP A 278 12.51 1.71 4.14
C TRP A 278 13.41 2.15 5.28
N GLN A 279 14.32 3.08 4.98
CA GLN A 279 15.35 3.48 5.92
C GLN A 279 14.97 4.72 6.71
N LEU A 280 15.31 4.69 7.98
CA LEU A 280 15.07 5.77 8.92
C LEU A 280 16.38 6.44 9.35
N LEU A 281 16.29 7.74 9.60
CA LEU A 281 17.33 8.55 10.22
C LEU A 281 16.76 9.23 11.46
N GLY A 282 16.97 8.59 12.63
CA GLY A 282 16.33 9.00 13.87
C GLY A 282 14.82 8.79 13.81
N LYS A 283 14.03 9.85 13.95
CA LYS A 283 12.56 9.81 13.91
C LYS A 283 11.96 10.19 12.55
N ASN A 284 12.76 10.32 11.51
CA ASN A 284 12.31 10.69 10.17
C ASN A 284 12.74 9.61 9.17
N PHE A 285 12.13 9.60 7.98
CA PHE A 285 12.65 8.82 6.87
C PHE A 285 14.03 9.34 6.40
N GLU A 286 14.88 8.45 5.92
CA GLU A 286 16.03 8.84 5.13
C GLU A 286 15.54 9.24 3.72
N CYS A 287 15.41 10.55 3.50
CA CYS A 287 14.86 11.09 2.26
C CYS A 287 15.91 11.23 1.17
N LEU A 288 15.47 11.05 -0.07
CA LEU A 288 16.23 11.27 -1.30
C LEU A 288 15.63 12.44 -2.08
N LYS A 289 16.41 13.02 -3.00
CA LYS A 289 15.94 14.17 -3.80
C LYS A 289 14.86 13.77 -4.80
N GLU A 290 14.97 12.59 -5.41
CA GLU A 290 14.10 12.13 -6.48
C GLU A 290 14.15 10.60 -6.62
N VAL A 291 13.18 10.04 -7.33
CA VAL A 291 13.16 8.63 -7.72
C VAL A 291 14.22 8.34 -8.78
N THR A 292 14.59 7.08 -8.94
CA THR A 292 15.60 6.67 -9.95
C THR A 292 15.09 6.88 -11.38
N ASN A 293 16.03 6.99 -12.31
CA ASN A 293 15.67 7.06 -13.74
C ASN A 293 14.91 5.81 -14.20
N GLY A 294 15.16 4.64 -13.59
CA GLY A 294 14.40 3.42 -13.85
C GLY A 294 12.92 3.56 -13.47
N SER A 295 12.62 4.12 -12.30
CA SER A 295 11.25 4.39 -11.86
C SER A 295 10.55 5.40 -12.78
N LYS A 296 11.22 6.52 -13.13
CA LYS A 296 10.69 7.51 -14.10
C LYS A 296 10.39 6.88 -15.46
N PHE A 297 11.27 5.99 -15.92
CA PHE A 297 11.09 5.26 -17.17
C PHE A 297 9.86 4.34 -17.16
N ILE A 298 9.69 3.56 -16.08
CA ILE A 298 8.55 2.66 -15.91
C ILE A 298 7.24 3.47 -15.86
N ASP A 299 7.20 4.53 -15.04
CA ASP A 299 6.05 5.43 -14.93
C ASP A 299 5.64 6.02 -16.30
N LYS A 300 6.62 6.62 -17.01
CA LYS A 300 6.38 7.16 -18.36
C LYS A 300 5.85 6.09 -19.30
N SER A 301 6.46 4.90 -19.30
CA SER A 301 6.07 3.82 -20.21
C SER A 301 4.66 3.31 -19.95
N ILE A 302 4.25 3.16 -18.68
CA ILE A 302 2.90 2.76 -18.32
C ILE A 302 1.88 3.85 -18.68
N LYS A 303 2.17 5.11 -18.36
CA LYS A 303 1.29 6.24 -18.71
C LYS A 303 1.10 6.39 -20.24
N ASP A 304 2.18 6.28 -21.00
CA ASP A 304 2.12 6.39 -22.46
C ASP A 304 1.44 5.18 -23.10
N TRP A 305 1.58 4.00 -22.50
CA TRP A 305 0.84 2.81 -22.92
C TRP A 305 -0.66 2.95 -22.64
N PHE A 306 -1.05 3.42 -21.45
CA PHE A 306 -2.45 3.66 -21.09
C PHE A 306 -3.15 4.64 -22.02
N LYS A 307 -2.44 5.63 -22.58
CA LYS A 307 -2.99 6.53 -23.60
C LYS A 307 -3.30 5.84 -24.93
N GLN A 308 -2.66 4.70 -25.23
CA GLN A 308 -2.82 3.97 -26.50
C GLN A 308 -3.93 2.93 -26.46
N ILE A 309 -4.42 2.57 -25.28
CA ILE A 309 -5.48 1.59 -25.07
C ILE A 309 -6.66 2.25 -24.37
N ASP A 310 -7.86 2.04 -24.92
CA ASP A 310 -9.08 2.58 -24.30
C ASP A 310 -9.47 1.82 -23.02
N ILE A 311 -10.39 2.41 -22.26
CA ILE A 311 -10.83 1.84 -20.97
C ILE A 311 -11.39 0.43 -21.15
N LYS A 312 -12.17 0.18 -22.21
CA LYS A 312 -12.76 -1.13 -22.49
C LYS A 312 -11.71 -2.19 -22.78
N GLN A 313 -10.66 -1.82 -23.51
CA GLN A 313 -9.52 -2.72 -23.76
C GLN A 313 -8.74 -3.05 -22.49
N ARG A 314 -8.59 -2.09 -21.57
CA ARG A 314 -7.95 -2.32 -20.26
C ARG A 314 -8.79 -3.30 -19.44
N GLU A 315 -10.10 -3.06 -19.32
CA GLU A 315 -11.03 -3.91 -18.59
C GLU A 315 -11.00 -5.34 -19.13
N GLN A 316 -11.19 -5.52 -20.44
CA GLN A 316 -11.18 -6.83 -21.08
C GLN A 316 -9.84 -7.55 -20.87
N MET A 317 -8.71 -6.84 -20.96
CA MET A 317 -7.39 -7.43 -20.71
C MET A 317 -7.29 -7.96 -19.27
N ILE A 318 -7.74 -7.19 -18.29
CA ILE A 318 -7.70 -7.61 -16.88
C ILE A 318 -8.62 -8.79 -16.64
N ASP A 319 -9.84 -8.76 -17.18
CA ASP A 319 -10.79 -9.87 -17.04
C ASP A 319 -10.21 -11.16 -17.60
N ILE A 320 -9.62 -11.14 -18.80
CA ILE A 320 -8.99 -12.33 -19.39
C ILE A 320 -7.81 -12.83 -18.55
N ILE A 321 -6.95 -11.93 -18.05
CA ILE A 321 -5.82 -12.32 -17.20
C ILE A 321 -6.32 -13.03 -15.93
N PHE A 322 -7.34 -12.46 -15.28
CA PHE A 322 -7.88 -13.05 -14.05
C PHE A 322 -8.74 -14.29 -14.29
N GLU A 323 -9.42 -14.42 -15.44
CA GLU A 323 -10.06 -15.66 -15.85
C GLU A 323 -9.04 -16.81 -15.96
N VAL A 324 -7.90 -16.53 -16.62
CA VAL A 324 -6.80 -17.51 -16.72
C VAL A 324 -6.20 -17.84 -15.34
N ILE A 325 -6.03 -16.87 -14.48
CA ILE A 325 -5.53 -17.08 -13.11
C ILE A 325 -6.54 -17.91 -12.29
N ASN A 326 -7.82 -17.57 -12.34
CA ASN A 326 -8.89 -18.27 -11.61
C ASN A 326 -9.05 -19.73 -12.07
N SER A 327 -8.61 -20.07 -13.29
CA SER A 327 -8.60 -21.47 -13.76
C SER A 327 -7.73 -22.39 -12.89
N THR A 328 -6.83 -21.85 -12.09
CA THR A 328 -6.03 -22.62 -11.13
C THR A 328 -6.84 -23.09 -9.93
N GLN A 329 -8.04 -22.55 -9.70
CA GLN A 329 -8.89 -22.80 -8.53
C GLN A 329 -8.18 -22.54 -7.19
N MET A 330 -7.27 -21.57 -7.18
CA MET A 330 -6.53 -21.13 -6.00
C MET A 330 -7.05 -19.76 -5.56
N ASP A 331 -7.10 -19.52 -4.26
CA ASP A 331 -7.65 -18.28 -3.70
C ASP A 331 -6.59 -17.17 -3.53
N THR A 332 -5.31 -17.58 -3.44
CA THR A 332 -4.21 -16.63 -3.20
C THR A 332 -3.08 -16.74 -4.22
N MET A 333 -2.35 -15.66 -4.41
CA MET A 333 -1.14 -15.63 -5.24
C MET A 333 -0.03 -16.52 -4.66
N SER A 334 0.04 -16.69 -3.35
CA SER A 334 0.97 -17.60 -2.69
C SER A 334 0.67 -19.06 -3.02
N ASP A 335 -0.60 -19.45 -3.09
CA ASP A 335 -1.01 -20.79 -3.47
C ASP A 335 -0.62 -21.09 -4.92
N ILE A 336 -0.84 -20.14 -5.83
CA ILE A 336 -0.39 -20.25 -7.23
C ILE A 336 1.13 -20.48 -7.29
N LYS A 337 1.88 -19.73 -6.52
CA LYS A 337 3.34 -19.86 -6.43
C LYS A 337 3.76 -21.21 -5.85
N ALA A 338 3.08 -21.66 -4.80
CA ALA A 338 3.32 -22.97 -4.15
C ALA A 338 2.98 -24.15 -5.08
N GLY A 339 1.94 -24.00 -5.93
CA GLY A 339 1.56 -25.01 -6.94
C GLY A 339 2.59 -25.19 -8.06
N GLY A 340 3.52 -24.24 -8.23
CA GLY A 340 4.69 -24.37 -9.10
C GLY A 340 4.35 -24.77 -10.54
N ILE A 341 4.95 -25.87 -11.03
CA ILE A 341 4.75 -26.36 -12.42
C ILE A 341 3.29 -26.70 -12.71
N SER A 342 2.54 -27.21 -11.73
CA SER A 342 1.12 -27.54 -11.90
C SER A 342 0.29 -26.29 -12.19
N SER A 343 0.47 -25.24 -11.43
CA SER A 343 -0.20 -23.94 -11.66
C SER A 343 0.16 -23.36 -13.03
N ILE A 344 1.46 -23.34 -13.38
CA ILE A 344 1.92 -22.86 -14.68
C ILE A 344 1.28 -23.67 -15.82
N THR A 345 1.22 -25.01 -15.68
CA THR A 345 0.62 -25.88 -16.71
C THR A 345 -0.87 -25.59 -16.87
N THR A 346 -1.59 -25.36 -15.77
CA THR A 346 -3.02 -25.02 -15.80
C THR A 346 -3.24 -23.66 -16.47
N ILE A 347 -2.48 -22.64 -16.08
CA ILE A 347 -2.51 -21.30 -16.70
C ILE A 347 -2.27 -21.38 -18.21
N LEU A 348 -1.25 -22.15 -18.64
CA LEU A 348 -0.94 -22.29 -20.06
C LEU A 348 -2.04 -23.04 -20.84
N LYS A 349 -2.69 -24.04 -20.22
CA LYS A 349 -3.85 -24.72 -20.82
C LYS A 349 -5.02 -23.77 -20.98
N SER A 350 -5.39 -23.03 -19.92
CA SER A 350 -6.49 -22.07 -19.96
C SER A 350 -6.24 -20.97 -20.96
N TYR A 351 -5.03 -20.41 -21.03
CA TYR A 351 -4.65 -19.47 -22.10
C TYR A 351 -4.87 -20.03 -23.51
N LYS A 352 -4.60 -21.33 -23.73
CA LYS A 352 -4.87 -21.97 -25.02
C LYS A 352 -6.36 -22.09 -25.34
N MET A 353 -7.23 -22.10 -24.32
CA MET A 353 -8.67 -22.25 -24.46
C MET A 353 -9.39 -20.91 -24.66
N ILE A 354 -8.77 -19.78 -24.35
CA ILE A 354 -9.31 -18.45 -24.63
C ILE A 354 -9.62 -18.34 -26.14
N ASP A 355 -10.68 -17.62 -26.51
CA ASP A 355 -11.05 -17.43 -27.89
C ASP A 355 -9.98 -16.64 -28.70
N ALA A 356 -10.10 -16.69 -30.03
CA ALA A 356 -9.10 -16.10 -30.90
C ALA A 356 -9.10 -14.55 -30.88
N GLU A 357 -10.24 -13.92 -30.61
CA GLU A 357 -10.35 -12.47 -30.53
C GLU A 357 -9.67 -11.95 -29.26
N ASP A 358 -9.93 -12.59 -28.12
CA ASP A 358 -9.31 -12.26 -26.85
C ASP A 358 -7.79 -12.45 -26.87
N LYS A 359 -7.31 -13.58 -27.47
CA LYS A 359 -5.86 -13.75 -27.70
C LYS A 359 -5.25 -12.65 -28.55
N LYS A 360 -5.94 -12.27 -29.63
CA LYS A 360 -5.48 -11.21 -30.53
C LYS A 360 -5.44 -9.85 -29.81
N MET A 361 -6.45 -9.56 -29.00
CA MET A 361 -6.52 -8.36 -28.19
C MET A 361 -5.40 -8.31 -27.17
N LEU A 362 -5.19 -9.39 -26.37
CA LEU A 362 -4.08 -9.50 -25.42
C LEU A 362 -2.73 -9.29 -26.07
N LEU A 363 -2.45 -9.98 -27.18
CA LEU A 363 -1.19 -9.85 -27.90
C LEU A 363 -0.99 -8.43 -28.44
N LYS A 364 -2.05 -7.79 -28.95
CA LYS A 364 -1.99 -6.39 -29.40
C LYS A 364 -1.64 -5.45 -28.27
N THR A 365 -2.29 -5.61 -27.12
CA THR A 365 -2.13 -4.75 -25.94
C THR A 365 -0.73 -4.90 -25.33
N VAL A 366 -0.24 -6.15 -25.19
CA VAL A 366 1.12 -6.43 -24.73
C VAL A 366 2.17 -5.93 -25.71
N SER A 367 1.96 -6.10 -27.02
CA SER A 367 2.86 -5.59 -28.07
C SER A 367 2.93 -4.06 -28.04
N ALA A 368 1.82 -3.37 -27.78
CA ALA A 368 1.79 -1.93 -27.59
C ALA A 368 2.65 -1.51 -26.38
N LEU A 369 2.54 -2.20 -25.26
CA LEU A 369 3.38 -1.94 -24.07
C LEU A 369 4.87 -2.10 -24.39
N LEU A 370 5.25 -3.22 -25.01
CA LEU A 370 6.65 -3.48 -25.36
C LEU A 370 7.20 -2.45 -26.34
N LYS A 371 6.39 -2.03 -27.32
CA LYS A 371 6.75 -0.97 -28.27
C LYS A 371 6.96 0.36 -27.55
N THR A 372 6.02 0.77 -26.69
CA THR A 372 6.11 2.01 -25.92
C THR A 372 7.34 2.02 -25.02
N ALA A 373 7.61 0.92 -24.32
CA ALA A 373 8.81 0.79 -23.50
C ALA A 373 10.08 0.93 -24.34
N LYS A 374 10.15 0.29 -25.53
CA LYS A 374 11.29 0.42 -26.44
C LYS A 374 11.49 1.86 -26.91
N ASP A 375 10.40 2.53 -27.32
CA ASP A 375 10.46 3.91 -27.82
C ASP A 375 10.93 4.88 -26.71
N ASN A 376 10.40 4.75 -25.49
CA ASN A 376 10.83 5.54 -24.33
C ASN A 376 12.30 5.26 -23.94
N PHE A 377 12.76 4.01 -24.06
CA PHE A 377 14.16 3.67 -23.81
C PHE A 377 15.12 4.33 -24.81
N LEU A 378 14.75 4.37 -26.08
CA LEU A 378 15.54 5.04 -27.14
C LEU A 378 15.59 6.56 -26.93
N GLU A 379 14.49 7.18 -26.48
CA GLU A 379 14.42 8.59 -26.14
C GLU A 379 15.36 8.94 -24.96
N LEU A 380 15.31 8.15 -23.88
CA LEU A 380 16.21 8.32 -22.73
C LEU A 380 17.69 8.23 -23.09
N ASN A 381 18.06 7.33 -24.02
CA ASN A 381 19.44 7.18 -24.45
C ASN A 381 19.89 8.33 -25.36
N LYS A 382 18.99 8.93 -26.14
CA LYS A 382 19.32 10.14 -26.93
C LYS A 382 19.63 11.33 -26.02
N LEU A 383 18.77 11.57 -25.01
CA LEU A 383 18.99 12.66 -24.04
C LEU A 383 20.31 12.54 -23.26
N LYS A 384 20.73 11.32 -22.92
CA LYS A 384 22.03 11.08 -22.25
C LYS A 384 23.27 11.29 -23.15
N ASN A 385 23.10 11.23 -24.46
CA ASN A 385 24.19 11.46 -25.41
C ASN A 385 24.31 12.94 -25.85
N GLU A 386 23.34 13.77 -25.48
CA GLU A 386 23.31 15.21 -25.76
C GLU A 386 23.75 16.06 -24.54
N GLU A 387 23.92 15.45 -23.34
CA GLU A 387 24.58 16.02 -22.15
C GLU A 387 26.07 15.66 -22.11
#